data_4f90d1d261ad7e89c09a230e8242ebdc
#
_entry.id   4f90d1d261ad7e89c09a230e8242ebdc
#
_cell.length_a   1.000
_cell.length_b   1.000
_cell.length_c   1.000
_cell.angle_alpha   90.00
_cell.angle_beta   90.00
_cell.angle_gamma   90.00
#
_symmetry.space_group_name_H-M   'P 1'
#
loop_
_entity.id
_entity.type
_entity.pdbx_description
1 polymer ?
#
loop_
_entity_poly.entity_id
_entity_poly.type
_entity_poly.pdbx_seq_one_letter_code
_entity_poly.pdbx_strand_id
1 'polypeptide(L)'
;MEFPKITDALIEKYRKKTPNFNIDQEQFPPRRGGQRGLPALSKSHGVVGARIPQNITLHDYQKQAISAWVGENYRGIFDMATGTGKTFTGLGAISKISEDLDDELAVIIVCPYQHLVEQWVDDIVKFNIQPIIGYSSSSQKDWKKRLSKAVRDQKLRSEKCFFCFICTNATFTNSFVQEQIEKIKSPVLLVVDEAHNFGARSYAKLLDERFTYRLALSATLERHRDEEGTATLYNFFGKKCIEYSLEQAIEEDKLTPYKYYPVLVYLNDEELEKYEQLSYEMSRHVTKGRGGKAKLDSYGEMLAIQRSRIVAAAALKLIRLKEVIAPYKDEHFLLVYCGATNVLPPNSGRSDVNEGDIKQIEAVTRILGNELGMKVSKFTAEENIDERNAIKQHFKDGDDLQAIVAIKCLDEGVNIPGIRTAFILASTTNPKEYIQRRGRVLRKSPETGKKFAEIFDFVTLPRPLDEVSGLTQEQMRRDLPLVKNELARVLEFGRLSMNSMEASQLIWEICDCYGLPYDLNDDEKEDPYGDSEVRP
;
A
#
# COMPACT_ATOMS: atom_id res chain seq x y z
N MET A 1 2.64 -31.84 -15.98
CA MET A 1 2.03 -32.15 -14.67
C MET A 1 1.39 -30.86 -14.19
N GLU A 2 0.07 -30.81 -14.16
CA GLU A 2 -0.64 -29.69 -13.52
C GLU A 2 -0.36 -29.77 -12.03
N PHE A 3 0.23 -28.72 -11.48
CA PHE A 3 0.41 -28.60 -10.04
C PHE A 3 -0.98 -28.48 -9.39
N PRO A 4 -1.30 -29.26 -8.34
CA PRO A 4 -2.49 -29.00 -7.58
C PRO A 4 -2.39 -27.58 -7.06
N LYS A 5 -3.41 -26.77 -7.34
CA LYS A 5 -3.46 -25.41 -6.80
C LYS A 5 -3.45 -25.55 -5.29
N ILE A 6 -2.32 -25.22 -4.65
CA ILE A 6 -2.15 -25.25 -3.18
C ILE A 6 -3.33 -24.52 -2.53
N THR A 7 -3.82 -23.47 -3.19
CA THR A 7 -5.00 -22.70 -2.83
C THR A 7 -6.27 -23.55 -2.66
N ASP A 8 -6.53 -24.53 -3.55
CA ASP A 8 -7.72 -25.37 -3.47
C ASP A 8 -7.69 -26.27 -2.21
N ALA A 9 -6.52 -26.83 -1.91
CA ALA A 9 -6.32 -27.64 -0.70
C ALA A 9 -6.49 -26.80 0.58
N LEU A 10 -5.99 -25.57 0.60
CA LEU A 10 -6.11 -24.65 1.72
C LEU A 10 -7.57 -24.19 1.91
N ILE A 11 -8.29 -23.91 0.82
CA ILE A 11 -9.71 -23.54 0.86
C ILE A 11 -10.55 -24.69 1.40
N GLU A 12 -10.29 -25.92 0.95
CA GLU A 12 -11.04 -27.10 1.44
C GLU A 12 -10.78 -27.34 2.93
N LYS A 13 -9.54 -27.18 3.39
CA LYS A 13 -9.18 -27.30 4.80
C LYS A 13 -9.81 -26.19 5.66
N TYR A 14 -9.88 -24.97 5.12
CA TYR A 14 -10.57 -23.84 5.76
C TYR A 14 -12.06 -24.13 5.94
N ARG A 15 -12.73 -24.66 4.90
CA ARG A 15 -14.14 -25.07 4.98
C ARG A 15 -14.41 -26.18 6.02
N LYS A 16 -13.43 -27.09 6.24
CA LYS A 16 -13.51 -28.15 7.25
C LYS A 16 -13.25 -27.67 8.67
N LYS A 17 -12.42 -26.63 8.85
CA LYS A 17 -12.07 -26.06 10.18
C LYS A 17 -13.08 -25.02 10.70
N THR A 18 -13.93 -24.46 9.86
CA THR A 18 -15.01 -23.59 10.32
C THR A 18 -16.04 -24.46 11.05
N PRO A 19 -16.21 -24.35 12.38
CA PRO A 19 -17.24 -25.09 13.06
C PRO A 19 -18.58 -24.69 12.46
N ASN A 20 -19.45 -25.69 12.20
CA ASN A 20 -20.85 -25.43 11.94
C ASN A 20 -21.38 -24.71 13.20
N PHE A 21 -21.44 -23.39 13.14
CA PHE A 21 -22.24 -22.65 14.08
C PHE A 21 -23.68 -23.05 13.77
N ASN A 22 -24.21 -24.01 14.54
CA ASN A 22 -25.63 -24.23 14.68
C ASN A 22 -26.20 -22.96 15.32
N ILE A 23 -26.50 -21.99 14.51
CA ILE A 23 -27.38 -20.90 14.88
C ILE A 23 -28.78 -21.53 14.79
N ASP A 24 -29.47 -21.59 15.92
CA ASP A 24 -30.84 -22.10 16.01
C ASP A 24 -31.65 -21.58 14.83
N GLN A 25 -32.19 -22.52 14.04
CA GLN A 25 -32.88 -22.24 12.77
C GLN A 25 -34.17 -21.43 12.94
N GLU A 26 -34.60 -21.17 14.15
CA GLU A 26 -35.85 -20.44 14.45
C GLU A 26 -35.73 -18.90 14.31
N GLN A 27 -34.52 -18.36 14.18
CA GLN A 27 -34.35 -16.89 14.09
C GLN A 27 -34.11 -16.30 12.68
N PHE A 28 -33.93 -17.13 11.65
CA PHE A 28 -33.69 -16.61 10.30
C PHE A 28 -34.37 -17.45 9.21
N PRO A 29 -35.08 -16.84 8.25
CA PRO A 29 -35.65 -17.57 7.11
C PRO A 29 -34.51 -18.11 6.21
N PRO A 30 -34.72 -19.25 5.51
CA PRO A 30 -33.71 -19.90 4.71
C PRO A 30 -33.24 -19.00 3.58
N ARG A 31 -31.94 -18.75 3.55
CA ARG A 31 -31.30 -17.92 2.51
C ARG A 31 -31.03 -18.73 1.26
N ARG A 32 -31.60 -18.33 0.14
CA ARG A 32 -31.19 -18.76 -1.21
C ARG A 32 -30.02 -17.87 -1.68
N GLY A 33 -28.85 -18.48 -1.91
CA GLY A 33 -27.70 -17.87 -2.58
C GLY A 33 -26.82 -17.00 -1.66
N GLY A 34 -25.54 -17.31 -1.61
CA GLY A 34 -24.51 -16.75 -0.72
C GLY A 34 -24.32 -15.23 -0.78
N GLN A 35 -25.12 -14.51 -0.03
CA GLN A 35 -24.85 -13.12 0.34
C GLN A 35 -24.45 -13.11 1.82
N ARG A 36 -23.22 -12.70 2.12
CA ARG A 36 -22.86 -12.28 3.47
C ARG A 36 -23.70 -11.05 3.81
N GLY A 37 -24.70 -11.21 4.66
CA GLY A 37 -25.34 -10.05 5.28
C GLY A 37 -24.38 -9.42 6.28
N LEU A 38 -24.32 -8.10 6.32
CA LEU A 38 -23.68 -7.34 7.39
C LEU A 38 -24.13 -7.92 8.75
N PRO A 39 -23.24 -8.01 9.77
CA PRO A 39 -23.63 -8.44 11.11
C PRO A 39 -24.82 -7.60 11.56
N ALA A 40 -25.87 -8.27 12.05
CA ALA A 40 -27.03 -7.58 12.59
C ALA A 40 -26.58 -6.83 13.84
N LEU A 41 -26.60 -5.50 13.77
CA LEU A 41 -26.45 -4.67 14.97
C LEU A 41 -27.58 -5.02 15.94
N SER A 42 -27.21 -5.28 17.20
CA SER A 42 -28.19 -5.38 18.28
C SER A 42 -29.09 -4.15 18.22
N LYS A 43 -30.40 -4.36 18.25
CA LYS A 43 -31.39 -3.27 18.34
C LYS A 43 -31.27 -2.58 19.68
N SER A 44 -30.23 -1.75 19.86
CA SER A 44 -30.22 -0.76 20.91
C SER A 44 -31.06 0.43 20.41
N HIS A 45 -32.12 0.73 21.11
CA HIS A 45 -32.98 1.88 20.82
C HIS A 45 -32.18 3.17 20.94
N GLY A 46 -32.09 3.94 19.87
CA GLY A 46 -32.02 5.39 20.00
C GLY A 46 -30.79 6.15 19.56
N VAL A 47 -29.66 5.54 19.13
CA VAL A 47 -28.52 6.35 18.65
C VAL A 47 -28.42 6.28 17.14
N VAL A 48 -28.76 7.37 16.45
CA VAL A 48 -28.56 7.54 15.02
C VAL A 48 -27.29 8.37 14.87
N GLY A 49 -26.19 7.81 14.39
CA GLY A 49 -24.94 8.52 14.15
C GLY A 49 -23.70 7.73 14.58
N ALA A 50 -22.54 8.30 14.29
CA ALA A 50 -21.26 7.67 14.59
C ALA A 50 -20.91 7.80 16.08
N ARG A 51 -20.45 6.71 16.71
CA ARG A 51 -20.02 6.70 18.12
C ARG A 51 -18.81 5.82 18.29
N ILE A 52 -17.88 6.25 19.14
CA ILE A 52 -16.74 5.42 19.53
C ILE A 52 -17.26 4.30 20.44
N PRO A 53 -17.05 3.01 20.10
CA PRO A 53 -17.53 1.90 20.90
C PRO A 53 -16.78 1.84 22.25
N GLN A 54 -17.46 1.36 23.30
CA GLN A 54 -16.90 1.32 24.66
C GLN A 54 -15.64 0.44 24.79
N ASN A 55 -15.50 -0.56 23.95
CA ASN A 55 -14.37 -1.49 23.91
C ASN A 55 -13.18 -0.96 23.07
N ILE A 56 -13.29 0.22 22.47
CA ILE A 56 -12.24 0.86 21.70
C ILE A 56 -11.74 2.10 22.44
N THR A 57 -10.44 2.09 22.74
CA THR A 57 -9.76 3.27 23.33
C THR A 57 -8.81 3.84 22.30
N LEU A 58 -9.02 5.08 21.91
CA LEU A 58 -8.09 5.82 21.06
C LEU A 58 -6.81 6.14 21.83
N HIS A 59 -5.68 6.02 21.17
CA HIS A 59 -4.39 6.46 21.70
C HIS A 59 -4.33 7.98 21.85
N ASP A 60 -3.42 8.47 22.68
CA ASP A 60 -3.36 9.91 22.98
C ASP A 60 -3.00 10.75 21.75
N TYR A 61 -2.08 10.28 20.88
CA TYR A 61 -1.79 10.95 19.62
C TYR A 61 -3.03 11.01 18.68
N GLN A 62 -3.90 9.99 18.70
CA GLN A 62 -5.15 10.00 17.93
C GLN A 62 -6.14 11.03 18.46
N LYS A 63 -6.27 11.13 19.80
CA LYS A 63 -7.09 12.16 20.44
C LYS A 63 -6.57 13.56 20.16
N GLN A 64 -5.24 13.75 20.21
CA GLN A 64 -4.59 15.02 19.87
C GLN A 64 -4.86 15.42 18.41
N ALA A 65 -4.75 14.48 17.46
CA ALA A 65 -5.07 14.70 16.05
C ALA A 65 -6.51 15.20 15.86
N ILE A 66 -7.47 14.53 16.52
CA ILE A 66 -8.89 14.89 16.46
C ILE A 66 -9.12 16.26 17.08
N SER A 67 -8.53 16.54 18.24
CA SER A 67 -8.66 17.84 18.92
C SER A 67 -8.09 18.98 18.08
N ALA A 68 -6.93 18.79 17.46
CA ALA A 68 -6.33 19.77 16.55
C ALA A 68 -7.22 20.01 15.31
N TRP A 69 -7.82 18.97 14.74
CA TRP A 69 -8.72 19.07 13.61
C TRP A 69 -10.02 19.82 13.96
N VAL A 70 -10.57 19.59 15.14
CA VAL A 70 -11.71 20.38 15.67
C VAL A 70 -11.31 21.86 15.80
N GLY A 71 -10.12 22.14 16.33
CA GLY A 71 -9.59 23.51 16.44
C GLY A 71 -9.39 24.22 15.10
N GLU A 72 -9.24 23.46 14.00
CA GLU A 72 -9.15 23.98 12.63
C GLU A 72 -10.51 23.97 11.91
N ASN A 73 -11.61 24.07 12.65
CA ASN A 73 -12.98 24.06 12.13
C ASN A 73 -13.29 22.83 11.26
N TYR A 74 -12.82 21.67 11.69
CA TYR A 74 -13.00 20.37 11.02
C TYR A 74 -12.42 20.32 9.60
N ARG A 75 -11.29 21.01 9.38
CA ARG A 75 -10.52 20.95 8.13
C ARG A 75 -9.07 20.64 8.45
N GLY A 76 -8.52 19.59 7.86
CA GLY A 76 -7.13 19.24 8.11
C GLY A 76 -6.69 17.89 7.55
N ILE A 77 -5.43 17.60 7.84
CA ILE A 77 -4.69 16.46 7.32
C ILE A 77 -4.16 15.66 8.51
N PHE A 78 -4.42 14.36 8.53
CA PHE A 78 -3.75 13.41 9.41
C PHE A 78 -2.65 12.71 8.62
N ASP A 79 -1.42 13.20 8.79
CA ASP A 79 -0.22 12.62 8.21
C ASP A 79 0.37 11.62 9.21
N MET A 80 0.07 10.35 8.99
CA MET A 80 0.37 9.31 9.97
C MET A 80 0.98 8.09 9.26
N ALA A 81 2.05 7.53 9.80
CA ALA A 81 2.71 6.36 9.26
C ALA A 81 1.75 5.17 9.07
N THR A 82 2.05 4.32 8.09
CA THR A 82 1.25 3.10 7.83
C THR A 82 1.29 2.17 9.04
N GLY A 83 0.12 1.68 9.46
CA GLY A 83 0.00 0.76 10.60
C GLY A 83 -0.25 1.43 11.95
N THR A 84 -0.29 2.76 12.03
CA THR A 84 -0.54 3.53 13.25
C THR A 84 -2.03 3.80 13.53
N GLY A 85 -2.95 3.16 12.80
CA GLY A 85 -4.38 3.29 13.07
C GLY A 85 -5.06 4.50 12.46
N LYS A 86 -4.62 4.98 11.27
CA LYS A 86 -5.26 6.08 10.52
C LYS A 86 -6.78 5.93 10.42
N THR A 87 -7.26 4.73 10.05
CA THR A 87 -8.69 4.43 9.94
C THR A 87 -9.44 4.68 11.24
N PHE A 88 -8.92 4.22 12.36
CA PHE A 88 -9.52 4.43 13.68
C PHE A 88 -9.49 5.90 14.10
N THR A 89 -8.42 6.63 13.77
CA THR A 89 -8.33 8.07 14.01
C THR A 89 -9.38 8.82 13.18
N GLY A 90 -9.54 8.45 11.90
CA GLY A 90 -10.58 8.99 11.02
C GLY A 90 -12.00 8.69 11.51
N LEU A 91 -12.26 7.46 11.96
CA LEU A 91 -13.55 7.09 12.56
C LEU A 91 -13.82 7.80 13.87
N GLY A 92 -12.81 8.03 14.70
CA GLY A 92 -12.90 8.87 15.89
C GLY A 92 -13.23 10.32 15.57
N ALA A 93 -12.64 10.88 14.50
CA ALA A 93 -12.96 12.22 14.02
C ALA A 93 -14.42 12.30 13.48
N ILE A 94 -14.88 11.29 12.74
CA ILE A 94 -16.27 11.19 12.30
C ILE A 94 -17.23 11.12 13.48
N SER A 95 -16.90 10.33 14.52
CA SER A 95 -17.72 10.25 15.74
C SER A 95 -17.79 11.59 16.46
N LYS A 96 -16.66 12.28 16.61
CA LYS A 96 -16.61 13.58 17.26
C LYS A 96 -17.49 14.62 16.56
N ILE A 97 -17.36 14.77 15.26
CA ILE A 97 -18.17 15.75 14.52
C ILE A 97 -19.65 15.35 14.46
N SER A 98 -19.97 14.04 14.42
CA SER A 98 -21.36 13.54 14.49
C SER A 98 -22.01 13.96 15.79
N GLU A 99 -21.30 13.84 16.92
CA GLU A 99 -21.76 14.31 18.23
C GLU A 99 -21.91 15.84 18.29
N ASP A 100 -20.95 16.58 17.76
CA ASP A 100 -20.94 18.05 17.79
C ASP A 100 -22.06 18.68 16.93
N LEU A 101 -22.57 17.93 15.95
CA LEU A 101 -23.65 18.36 15.05
C LEU A 101 -24.99 17.64 15.32
N ASP A 102 -25.17 17.03 16.48
CA ASP A 102 -26.37 16.28 16.85
C ASP A 102 -26.81 15.29 15.77
N ASP A 103 -25.82 14.62 15.13
CA ASP A 103 -26.01 13.66 14.04
C ASP A 103 -26.63 14.23 12.74
N GLU A 104 -26.66 15.55 12.57
CA GLU A 104 -27.08 16.18 11.31
C GLU A 104 -25.89 16.30 10.35
N LEU A 105 -25.44 15.15 9.79
CA LEU A 105 -24.22 15.06 9.00
C LEU A 105 -24.31 14.04 7.87
N ALA A 106 -23.85 14.43 6.68
CA ALA A 106 -23.53 13.49 5.59
C ALA A 106 -22.01 13.23 5.58
N VAL A 107 -21.62 11.96 5.66
CA VAL A 107 -20.21 11.55 5.58
C VAL A 107 -19.97 10.86 4.24
N ILE A 108 -19.00 11.36 3.49
CA ILE A 108 -18.51 10.76 2.24
C ILE A 108 -17.08 10.30 2.46
N ILE A 109 -16.84 9.00 2.42
CA ILE A 109 -15.51 8.41 2.55
C ILE A 109 -15.06 7.91 1.18
N VAL A 110 -13.87 8.31 0.77
CA VAL A 110 -13.31 7.93 -0.53
C VAL A 110 -11.99 7.21 -0.32
N CYS A 111 -11.90 5.99 -0.86
CA CYS A 111 -10.73 5.15 -0.81
C CYS A 111 -10.22 4.87 -2.22
N PRO A 112 -8.91 4.65 -2.45
CA PRO A 112 -8.40 4.40 -3.79
C PRO A 112 -8.95 3.10 -4.41
N TYR A 113 -9.13 2.03 -3.61
CA TYR A 113 -9.41 0.68 -4.11
C TYR A 113 -10.55 -0.01 -3.35
N GLN A 114 -11.17 -1.02 -3.99
CA GLN A 114 -12.32 -1.76 -3.44
C GLN A 114 -11.99 -2.46 -2.12
N HIS A 115 -10.84 -3.12 -2.03
CA HIS A 115 -10.44 -3.84 -0.82
C HIS A 115 -10.18 -2.91 0.38
N LEU A 116 -9.76 -1.64 0.13
CA LEU A 116 -9.68 -0.63 1.19
C LEU A 116 -11.08 -0.20 1.64
N VAL A 117 -12.02 -0.06 0.71
CA VAL A 117 -13.44 0.18 1.07
C VAL A 117 -13.94 -0.94 1.99
N GLU A 118 -13.68 -2.21 1.66
CA GLU A 118 -14.11 -3.35 2.48
C GLU A 118 -13.45 -3.34 3.86
N GLN A 119 -12.15 -3.04 3.94
CA GLN A 119 -11.44 -2.92 5.21
C GLN A 119 -12.02 -1.78 6.07
N TRP A 120 -12.33 -0.64 5.48
CA TRP A 120 -13.00 0.44 6.18
C TRP A 120 -14.39 0.01 6.68
N VAL A 121 -15.16 -0.73 5.89
CA VAL A 121 -16.49 -1.22 6.27
C VAL A 121 -16.43 -2.12 7.49
N ASP A 122 -15.43 -3.02 7.58
CA ASP A 122 -15.23 -3.90 8.75
C ASP A 122 -15.02 -3.09 10.04
N ASP A 123 -14.41 -1.91 9.95
CA ASP A 123 -14.20 -1.03 11.09
C ASP A 123 -15.35 -0.02 11.30
N ILE A 124 -15.93 0.52 10.24
CA ILE A 124 -17.05 1.48 10.28
C ILE A 124 -18.25 0.93 11.07
N VAL A 125 -18.59 -0.35 10.88
CA VAL A 125 -19.72 -0.97 11.56
C VAL A 125 -19.54 -1.04 13.08
N LYS A 126 -18.30 -1.08 13.57
CA LYS A 126 -17.98 -1.04 15.01
C LYS A 126 -18.34 0.32 15.63
N PHE A 127 -18.27 1.41 14.85
CA PHE A 127 -18.57 2.76 15.28
C PHE A 127 -20.06 3.15 15.14
N ASN A 128 -20.96 2.17 15.16
CA ASN A 128 -22.40 2.36 15.02
C ASN A 128 -22.84 2.96 13.67
N ILE A 129 -22.04 2.83 12.62
CA ILE A 129 -22.34 3.36 11.29
C ILE A 129 -22.74 2.21 10.38
N GLN A 130 -23.85 2.38 9.63
CA GLN A 130 -24.25 1.50 8.54
C GLN A 130 -23.95 2.18 7.21
N PRO A 131 -22.81 1.88 6.55
CA PRO A 131 -22.42 2.59 5.35
C PRO A 131 -23.23 2.13 4.13
N ILE A 132 -23.43 3.06 3.20
CA ILE A 132 -23.81 2.76 1.82
C ILE A 132 -22.52 2.50 1.06
N ILE A 133 -22.35 1.32 0.46
CA ILE A 133 -21.09 0.85 -0.11
C ILE A 133 -21.17 0.95 -1.64
N GLY A 134 -20.47 1.93 -2.23
CA GLY A 134 -20.53 2.27 -3.66
C GLY A 134 -19.28 1.90 -4.44
N TYR A 135 -19.33 0.79 -5.20
CA TYR A 135 -18.39 0.46 -6.27
C TYR A 135 -18.99 -0.61 -7.21
N SER A 136 -18.34 -0.91 -8.34
CA SER A 136 -18.90 -1.73 -9.43
C SER A 136 -19.31 -3.14 -9.00
N SER A 137 -18.49 -3.83 -8.20
CA SER A 137 -18.70 -5.18 -7.69
C SER A 137 -19.21 -5.21 -6.23
N SER A 138 -19.76 -4.09 -5.74
CA SER A 138 -20.27 -3.99 -4.37
C SER A 138 -21.26 -5.10 -4.02
N SER A 139 -21.18 -5.59 -2.78
CA SER A 139 -22.17 -6.50 -2.19
C SER A 139 -23.55 -5.88 -2.11
N GLN A 140 -23.65 -4.54 -1.98
CA GLN A 140 -24.90 -3.79 -2.02
C GLN A 140 -25.25 -3.44 -3.48
N LYS A 141 -25.87 -4.37 -4.22
CA LYS A 141 -26.25 -4.17 -5.63
C LYS A 141 -27.15 -2.96 -5.87
N ASP A 142 -27.91 -2.54 -4.88
CA ASP A 142 -28.85 -1.42 -4.89
C ASP A 142 -28.29 -0.11 -4.32
N TRP A 143 -26.96 0.01 -4.13
CA TRP A 143 -26.32 1.14 -3.46
C TRP A 143 -26.71 2.51 -4.07
N LYS A 144 -26.95 2.60 -5.40
CA LYS A 144 -27.41 3.84 -6.05
C LYS A 144 -28.78 4.27 -5.53
N LYS A 145 -29.71 3.31 -5.37
CA LYS A 145 -31.04 3.59 -4.82
C LYS A 145 -30.96 3.99 -3.35
N ARG A 146 -30.08 3.33 -2.59
CA ARG A 146 -29.83 3.64 -1.17
C ARG A 146 -29.27 5.04 -1.01
N LEU A 147 -28.28 5.43 -1.82
CA LEU A 147 -27.71 6.79 -1.80
C LEU A 147 -28.78 7.84 -2.14
N SER A 148 -29.54 7.67 -3.21
CA SER A 148 -30.62 8.59 -3.56
C SER A 148 -31.68 8.69 -2.47
N LYS A 149 -31.99 7.58 -1.79
CA LYS A 149 -32.93 7.58 -0.66
C LYS A 149 -32.35 8.37 0.52
N ALA A 150 -31.10 8.11 0.92
CA ALA A 150 -30.45 8.79 2.04
C ALA A 150 -30.40 10.32 1.83
N VAL A 151 -30.01 10.77 0.63
CA VAL A 151 -30.00 12.19 0.26
C VAL A 151 -31.39 12.81 0.32
N ARG A 152 -32.43 12.09 -0.14
CA ARG A 152 -33.81 12.55 -0.06
C ARG A 152 -34.32 12.61 1.38
N ASP A 153 -34.09 11.57 2.18
CA ASP A 153 -34.54 11.48 3.57
C ASP A 153 -33.90 12.62 4.41
N GLN A 154 -32.63 12.93 4.17
CA GLN A 154 -31.95 14.08 4.79
C GLN A 154 -32.57 15.42 4.38
N LYS A 155 -32.84 15.61 3.07
CA LYS A 155 -33.50 16.83 2.58
C LYS A 155 -34.87 17.06 3.20
N LEU A 156 -35.60 16.01 3.50
CA LEU A 156 -36.93 16.06 4.12
C LEU A 156 -36.86 16.20 5.65
N ARG A 157 -35.65 16.30 6.24
CA ARG A 157 -35.42 16.32 7.68
C ARG A 157 -36.18 15.20 8.42
N SER A 158 -36.16 13.99 7.85
CA SER A 158 -36.66 12.81 8.55
C SER A 158 -35.78 12.52 9.77
N GLU A 159 -36.27 11.71 10.71
CA GLU A 159 -35.56 11.34 11.95
C GLU A 159 -34.13 10.76 11.74
N LYS A 160 -33.72 10.52 10.49
CA LYS A 160 -32.41 9.99 10.08
C LYS A 160 -31.64 11.03 9.27
N CYS A 161 -31.07 12.02 9.95
CA CYS A 161 -30.25 13.05 9.30
C CYS A 161 -28.82 12.60 9.01
N PHE A 162 -28.32 11.57 9.72
CA PHE A 162 -27.00 10.99 9.51
C PHE A 162 -27.01 9.91 8.43
N PHE A 163 -26.07 9.99 7.49
CA PHE A 163 -25.72 8.85 6.64
C PHE A 163 -24.24 8.86 6.27
N CYS A 164 -23.70 7.67 5.98
CA CYS A 164 -22.34 7.48 5.53
C CYS A 164 -22.35 6.77 4.17
N PHE A 165 -21.70 7.38 3.19
CA PHE A 165 -21.44 6.77 1.88
C PHE A 165 -19.95 6.55 1.72
N ILE A 166 -19.53 5.32 1.48
CA ILE A 166 -18.14 4.97 1.21
C ILE A 166 -18.00 4.41 -0.20
N CYS A 167 -17.00 4.90 -0.93
CA CYS A 167 -16.80 4.50 -2.32
C CYS A 167 -15.32 4.52 -2.73
N THR A 168 -15.05 3.97 -3.92
CA THR A 168 -13.72 4.07 -4.55
C THR A 168 -13.55 5.42 -5.25
N ASN A 169 -12.28 5.82 -5.50
CA ASN A 169 -11.95 7.00 -6.32
C ASN A 169 -12.71 7.00 -7.65
N ALA A 170 -12.73 5.86 -8.35
CA ALA A 170 -13.44 5.72 -9.63
C ALA A 170 -14.95 5.90 -9.50
N THR A 171 -15.56 5.46 -8.39
CA THR A 171 -16.99 5.67 -8.15
C THR A 171 -17.26 7.11 -7.76
N PHE A 172 -16.38 7.75 -7.00
CA PHE A 172 -16.51 9.15 -6.62
C PHE A 172 -16.56 10.09 -7.84
N THR A 173 -15.79 9.78 -8.91
CA THR A 173 -15.82 10.58 -10.17
C THR A 173 -17.08 10.39 -11.01
N ASN A 174 -17.93 9.41 -10.67
CA ASN A 174 -19.12 9.11 -11.46
C ASN A 174 -20.14 10.27 -11.37
N SER A 175 -20.69 10.70 -12.53
CA SER A 175 -21.65 11.80 -12.61
C SER A 175 -22.85 11.62 -11.70
N PHE A 176 -23.41 10.40 -11.64
CA PHE A 176 -24.52 10.09 -10.74
C PHE A 176 -24.17 10.40 -9.27
N VAL A 177 -22.97 10.03 -8.82
CA VAL A 177 -22.53 10.27 -7.44
C VAL A 177 -22.39 11.77 -7.19
N GLN A 178 -21.73 12.49 -8.11
CA GLN A 178 -21.58 13.95 -8.01
C GLN A 178 -22.93 14.66 -7.96
N GLU A 179 -23.90 14.27 -8.80
CA GLU A 179 -25.26 14.79 -8.77
C GLU A 179 -25.99 14.51 -7.44
N GLN A 180 -25.76 13.35 -6.80
CA GLN A 180 -26.34 13.08 -5.49
C GLN A 180 -25.70 13.96 -4.41
N ILE A 181 -24.38 14.13 -4.43
CA ILE A 181 -23.66 15.00 -3.50
C ILE A 181 -24.14 16.46 -3.60
N GLU A 182 -24.36 16.97 -4.82
CA GLU A 182 -24.90 18.32 -5.05
C GLU A 182 -26.31 18.54 -4.44
N LYS A 183 -27.09 17.48 -4.29
CA LYS A 183 -28.43 17.54 -3.71
C LYS A 183 -28.45 17.53 -2.18
N ILE A 184 -27.33 17.25 -1.52
CA ILE A 184 -27.21 17.25 -0.06
C ILE A 184 -27.37 18.68 0.46
N LYS A 185 -28.18 18.87 1.49
CA LYS A 185 -28.48 20.18 2.09
C LYS A 185 -27.86 20.38 3.47
N SER A 186 -27.55 19.29 4.18
CA SER A 186 -26.87 19.35 5.46
C SER A 186 -25.35 19.51 5.27
N PRO A 187 -24.63 19.78 6.36
CA PRO A 187 -23.17 19.78 6.35
C PRO A 187 -22.62 18.44 5.81
N VAL A 188 -21.60 18.53 4.96
CA VAL A 188 -20.95 17.36 4.37
C VAL A 188 -19.52 17.27 4.86
N LEU A 189 -19.15 16.12 5.42
CA LEU A 189 -17.77 15.75 5.69
C LEU A 189 -17.24 14.88 4.55
N LEU A 190 -16.18 15.34 3.89
CA LEU A 190 -15.38 14.53 2.96
C LEU A 190 -14.17 13.98 3.69
N VAL A 191 -14.07 12.66 3.75
CA VAL A 191 -12.88 11.93 4.23
C VAL A 191 -12.22 11.25 3.05
N VAL A 192 -10.96 11.53 2.79
CA VAL A 192 -10.20 10.93 1.69
C VAL A 192 -9.05 10.13 2.27
N ASP A 193 -9.10 8.82 2.08
CA ASP A 193 -7.99 7.92 2.42
C ASP A 193 -6.98 7.87 1.27
N GLU A 194 -5.69 7.76 1.61
CA GLU A 194 -4.56 7.95 0.70
C GLU A 194 -4.73 9.23 -0.15
N ALA A 195 -4.96 10.34 0.55
CA ALA A 195 -5.38 11.62 -0.02
C ALA A 195 -4.42 12.20 -1.07
N HIS A 196 -3.16 11.77 -1.09
CA HIS A 196 -2.19 12.16 -2.11
C HIS A 196 -2.68 11.86 -3.55
N ASN A 197 -3.56 10.88 -3.74
CA ASN A 197 -4.15 10.58 -5.05
C ASN A 197 -4.98 11.75 -5.59
N PHE A 198 -5.58 12.54 -4.71
CA PHE A 198 -6.46 13.64 -5.07
C PHE A 198 -5.73 14.89 -5.57
N GLY A 199 -4.39 14.94 -5.47
CA GLY A 199 -3.58 15.95 -6.15
C GLY A 199 -3.54 15.79 -7.67
N ALA A 200 -3.91 14.62 -8.21
CA ALA A 200 -4.00 14.44 -9.66
C ALA A 200 -5.13 15.29 -10.26
N ARG A 201 -4.88 15.91 -11.42
CA ARG A 201 -5.80 16.85 -12.07
C ARG A 201 -7.24 16.35 -12.27
N SER A 202 -7.41 15.03 -12.48
CA SER A 202 -8.73 14.40 -12.64
C SER A 202 -9.56 14.45 -11.37
N TYR A 203 -8.93 14.27 -10.19
CA TYR A 203 -9.59 14.29 -8.89
C TYR A 203 -9.62 15.68 -8.26
N ALA A 204 -8.58 16.48 -8.47
CA ALA A 204 -8.48 17.85 -7.95
C ALA A 204 -9.69 18.73 -8.31
N LYS A 205 -10.29 18.52 -9.49
CA LYS A 205 -11.48 19.23 -9.95
C LYS A 205 -12.74 18.95 -9.13
N LEU A 206 -12.76 17.87 -8.35
CA LEU A 206 -13.87 17.46 -7.51
C LEU A 206 -13.75 17.96 -6.08
N LEU A 207 -12.62 18.58 -5.74
CA LEU A 207 -12.37 19.22 -4.47
C LEU A 207 -12.90 20.65 -4.49
N ASP A 208 -14.11 20.85 -3.99
CA ASP A 208 -14.76 22.16 -4.01
C ASP A 208 -15.43 22.54 -2.67
N GLU A 209 -15.97 23.76 -2.58
CA GLU A 209 -16.50 24.35 -1.36
C GLU A 209 -17.79 23.69 -0.83
N ARG A 210 -18.43 22.80 -1.59
CA ARG A 210 -19.61 22.04 -1.12
C ARG A 210 -19.30 21.16 0.08
N PHE A 211 -18.05 20.72 0.21
CA PHE A 211 -17.59 19.96 1.38
C PHE A 211 -17.26 20.92 2.52
N THR A 212 -18.21 21.09 3.43
CA THR A 212 -18.07 21.99 4.58
C THR A 212 -16.91 21.58 5.48
N TYR A 213 -16.81 20.26 5.75
CA TYR A 213 -15.77 19.65 6.58
C TYR A 213 -14.90 18.73 5.75
N ARG A 214 -13.62 18.67 6.06
CA ARG A 214 -12.63 18.03 5.21
C ARG A 214 -11.57 17.32 6.04
N LEU A 215 -11.32 16.06 5.75
CA LEU A 215 -10.29 15.28 6.41
C LEU A 215 -9.51 14.47 5.38
N ALA A 216 -8.23 14.74 5.27
CA ALA A 216 -7.29 13.94 4.50
C ALA A 216 -6.55 12.97 5.41
N LEU A 217 -6.46 11.71 5.01
CA LEU A 217 -5.65 10.69 5.67
C LEU A 217 -4.54 10.26 4.70
N SER A 218 -3.30 10.32 5.15
CA SER A 218 -2.15 9.89 4.34
C SER A 218 -0.99 9.46 5.24
N ALA A 219 -0.11 8.60 4.75
CA ALA A 219 1.19 8.34 5.36
C ALA A 219 2.28 9.27 4.79
N THR A 220 2.03 9.84 3.64
CA THR A 220 2.90 10.77 2.91
C THR A 220 2.01 11.59 2.00
N LEU A 221 1.70 12.81 2.40
CA LEU A 221 0.78 13.67 1.62
C LEU A 221 1.49 14.26 0.40
N GLU A 222 2.75 14.65 0.57
CA GLU A 222 3.56 15.26 -0.46
C GLU A 222 3.69 14.32 -1.67
N ARG A 223 3.36 14.83 -2.85
CA ARG A 223 3.41 14.07 -4.09
C ARG A 223 4.81 14.17 -4.70
N HIS A 224 5.41 13.01 -4.94
CA HIS A 224 6.72 12.95 -5.58
C HIS A 224 6.68 13.68 -6.93
N ARG A 225 7.54 14.69 -7.13
CA ARG A 225 7.64 15.50 -8.35
C ARG A 225 6.36 16.23 -8.80
N ASP A 226 5.39 16.41 -7.92
CA ASP A 226 4.11 17.09 -8.21
C ASP A 226 3.78 18.13 -7.13
N GLU A 227 4.50 19.25 -7.16
CA GLU A 227 4.32 20.37 -6.23
C GLU A 227 2.94 21.03 -6.40
N GLU A 228 2.43 21.13 -7.66
CA GLU A 228 1.11 21.71 -7.96
C GLU A 228 -0.01 20.85 -7.34
N GLY A 229 0.09 19.53 -7.49
CA GLY A 229 -0.83 18.60 -6.86
C GLY A 229 -0.77 18.62 -5.34
N THR A 230 0.44 18.71 -4.78
CA THR A 230 0.66 18.86 -3.33
C THR A 230 0.05 20.15 -2.79
N ALA A 231 0.30 21.28 -3.45
CA ALA A 231 -0.27 22.58 -3.08
C ALA A 231 -1.82 22.55 -3.15
N THR A 232 -2.40 21.87 -4.13
CA THR A 232 -3.85 21.71 -4.25
C THR A 232 -4.44 21.00 -3.03
N LEU A 233 -3.76 19.96 -2.52
CA LEU A 233 -4.21 19.24 -1.33
C LEU A 233 -4.19 20.11 -0.08
N TYR A 234 -3.09 20.84 0.15
CA TYR A 234 -3.00 21.76 1.28
C TYR A 234 -4.00 22.91 1.19
N ASN A 235 -4.22 23.48 0.02
CA ASN A 235 -5.20 24.54 -0.19
C ASN A 235 -6.62 24.06 0.12
N PHE A 236 -6.95 22.83 -0.19
CA PHE A 236 -8.30 22.30 0.03
C PHE A 236 -8.49 21.76 1.46
N PHE A 237 -7.62 20.88 1.94
CA PHE A 237 -7.77 20.25 3.25
C PHE A 237 -7.29 21.12 4.41
N GLY A 238 -6.37 22.05 4.17
CA GLY A 238 -5.76 22.88 5.21
C GLY A 238 -4.42 22.31 5.66
N LYS A 239 -4.05 22.59 6.91
CA LYS A 239 -2.77 22.18 7.47
C LYS A 239 -2.79 20.77 8.06
N LYS A 240 -1.60 20.24 8.34
CA LYS A 240 -1.43 19.00 9.11
C LYS A 240 -1.89 19.23 10.55
N CYS A 241 -2.90 18.49 11.00
CA CYS A 241 -3.35 18.46 12.40
C CYS A 241 -2.51 17.53 13.24
N ILE A 242 -1.89 16.55 12.60
CA ILE A 242 -0.87 15.68 13.19
C ILE A 242 0.12 15.26 12.10
N GLU A 243 1.37 15.15 12.50
CA GLU A 243 2.41 14.43 11.79
C GLU A 243 2.94 13.36 12.75
N TYR A 244 2.63 12.09 12.46
CA TYR A 244 3.01 10.97 13.29
C TYR A 244 3.90 10.04 12.50
N SER A 245 5.21 10.23 12.66
CA SER A 245 6.24 9.57 11.87
C SER A 245 6.39 8.09 12.19
N LEU A 246 7.06 7.35 11.31
CA LEU A 246 7.44 5.97 11.57
C LEU A 246 8.38 5.85 12.78
N GLU A 247 9.30 6.80 12.93
CA GLU A 247 10.24 6.88 14.04
C GLU A 247 9.51 6.99 15.37
N GLN A 248 8.63 7.97 15.52
CA GLN A 248 7.79 8.13 16.70
C GLN A 248 6.96 6.87 17.00
N ALA A 249 6.40 6.24 15.96
CA ALA A 249 5.59 5.04 16.13
C ALA A 249 6.41 3.82 16.63
N ILE A 250 7.68 3.74 16.27
CA ILE A 250 8.60 2.70 16.79
C ILE A 250 9.01 3.04 18.23
N GLU A 251 9.41 4.30 18.50
CA GLU A 251 9.82 4.76 19.82
C GLU A 251 8.72 4.62 20.86
N GLU A 252 7.48 4.97 20.50
CA GLU A 252 6.30 4.82 21.36
C GLU A 252 5.72 3.40 21.39
N ASP A 253 6.46 2.43 20.86
CA ASP A 253 6.03 1.02 20.84
C ASP A 253 4.64 0.81 20.19
N LYS A 254 4.31 1.57 19.13
CA LYS A 254 3.10 1.36 18.31
C LYS A 254 3.37 0.49 17.09
N LEU A 255 4.61 0.51 16.60
CA LEU A 255 5.12 -0.38 15.58
C LEU A 255 6.26 -1.22 16.13
N THR A 256 6.52 -2.34 15.46
CA THR A 256 7.61 -3.26 15.83
C THR A 256 8.93 -2.70 15.29
N PRO A 257 10.02 -2.64 16.09
CA PRO A 257 11.35 -2.30 15.58
C PRO A 257 11.82 -3.35 14.56
N TYR A 258 12.83 -3.02 13.77
CA TYR A 258 13.28 -3.91 12.70
C TYR A 258 14.79 -3.89 12.49
N LYS A 259 15.30 -5.00 11.95
CA LYS A 259 16.64 -5.10 11.39
C LYS A 259 16.54 -5.02 9.87
N TYR A 260 17.50 -4.36 9.24
CA TYR A 260 17.56 -4.15 7.81
C TYR A 260 18.84 -4.75 7.23
N TYR A 261 18.69 -5.60 6.25
CA TYR A 261 19.78 -6.31 5.58
C TYR A 261 19.74 -6.02 4.08
N PRO A 262 20.52 -5.04 3.59
CA PRO A 262 20.67 -4.81 2.16
C PRO A 262 21.47 -5.96 1.54
N VAL A 263 20.89 -6.61 0.53
CA VAL A 263 21.49 -7.71 -0.22
C VAL A 263 21.90 -7.20 -1.58
N LEU A 264 23.22 -7.05 -1.81
CA LEU A 264 23.73 -6.58 -3.09
C LEU A 264 23.51 -7.63 -4.18
N VAL A 265 23.01 -7.18 -5.32
CA VAL A 265 22.89 -7.90 -6.58
C VAL A 265 23.34 -6.99 -7.72
N TYR A 266 23.80 -7.60 -8.80
CA TYR A 266 24.35 -6.86 -9.95
C TYR A 266 23.61 -7.25 -11.21
N LEU A 267 23.53 -6.33 -12.18
CA LEU A 267 23.06 -6.64 -13.51
C LEU A 267 24.12 -7.51 -14.21
N ASN A 268 23.69 -8.52 -14.95
CA ASN A 268 24.60 -9.23 -15.83
C ASN A 268 24.88 -8.38 -17.11
N ASP A 269 25.82 -8.79 -17.94
CA ASP A 269 26.26 -8.03 -19.11
C ASP A 269 25.09 -7.69 -20.06
N GLU A 270 24.18 -8.63 -20.31
CA GLU A 270 23.02 -8.42 -21.18
C GLU A 270 22.00 -7.46 -20.58
N GLU A 271 21.76 -7.58 -19.28
CA GLU A 271 20.87 -6.70 -18.53
C GLU A 271 21.41 -5.29 -18.47
N LEU A 272 22.71 -5.15 -18.23
CA LEU A 272 23.41 -3.88 -18.18
C LEU A 272 23.40 -3.17 -19.54
N GLU A 273 23.71 -3.88 -20.64
CA GLU A 273 23.67 -3.33 -21.99
C GLU A 273 22.27 -2.81 -22.33
N LYS A 274 21.21 -3.60 -22.05
CA LYS A 274 19.82 -3.18 -22.24
C LYS A 274 19.44 -1.97 -21.37
N TYR A 275 19.88 -1.95 -20.12
CA TYR A 275 19.67 -0.82 -19.21
C TYR A 275 20.30 0.45 -19.74
N GLU A 276 21.57 0.39 -20.19
CA GLU A 276 22.28 1.52 -20.77
C GLU A 276 21.63 1.99 -22.10
N GLN A 277 21.22 1.07 -22.97
CA GLN A 277 20.51 1.39 -24.20
C GLN A 277 19.20 2.16 -23.92
N LEU A 278 18.36 1.66 -23.03
CA LEU A 278 17.10 2.31 -22.67
C LEU A 278 17.36 3.68 -22.01
N SER A 279 18.39 3.81 -21.18
CA SER A 279 18.77 5.07 -20.56
C SER A 279 19.21 6.10 -21.60
N TYR A 280 19.96 5.67 -22.62
CA TYR A 280 20.36 6.52 -23.75
C TYR A 280 19.15 6.97 -24.58
N GLU A 281 18.24 6.05 -24.92
CA GLU A 281 17.01 6.40 -25.63
C GLU A 281 16.15 7.37 -24.85
N MET A 282 15.97 7.15 -23.54
CA MET A 282 15.22 8.04 -22.64
C MET A 282 15.78 9.47 -22.65
N SER A 283 17.10 9.63 -22.68
CA SER A 283 17.74 10.96 -22.68
C SER A 283 17.31 11.81 -23.87
N ARG A 284 16.88 11.21 -24.97
CA ARG A 284 16.41 11.89 -26.20
C ARG A 284 14.93 12.32 -26.11
N HIS A 285 14.19 11.79 -25.13
CA HIS A 285 12.77 12.05 -24.91
C HIS A 285 12.50 12.98 -23.72
N VAL A 286 13.53 13.72 -23.33
CA VAL A 286 13.46 14.75 -22.28
C VAL A 286 12.92 16.04 -22.87
N THR A 287 11.85 16.55 -22.29
CA THR A 287 11.22 17.82 -22.64
C THR A 287 11.33 18.80 -21.48
N LYS A 288 11.28 20.10 -21.78
CA LYS A 288 11.22 21.13 -20.73
C LYS A 288 9.80 21.21 -20.20
N GLY A 289 9.60 20.81 -18.96
CA GLY A 289 8.34 20.99 -18.23
C GLY A 289 8.11 22.46 -17.82
N ARG A 290 6.91 22.75 -17.30
CA ARG A 290 6.61 24.05 -16.67
C ARG A 290 7.60 24.29 -15.51
N GLY A 291 8.21 25.47 -15.48
CA GLY A 291 9.22 25.82 -14.46
C GLY A 291 10.66 25.39 -14.80
N GLY A 292 10.92 24.91 -16.02
CA GLY A 292 12.27 24.57 -16.48
C GLY A 292 12.80 23.20 -16.02
N LYS A 293 12.01 22.44 -15.24
CA LYS A 293 12.37 21.07 -14.83
C LYS A 293 12.26 20.11 -16.02
N ALA A 294 13.22 19.19 -16.12
CA ALA A 294 13.21 18.13 -17.12
C ALA A 294 12.00 17.21 -16.93
N LYS A 295 11.30 16.86 -18.00
CA LYS A 295 10.19 15.92 -17.98
C LYS A 295 10.29 14.99 -19.18
N LEU A 296 9.97 13.71 -18.99
CA LEU A 296 9.85 12.75 -20.08
C LEU A 296 8.53 12.97 -20.84
N ASP A 297 8.55 12.77 -22.14
CA ASP A 297 7.34 12.60 -22.93
C ASP A 297 6.74 11.19 -22.71
N SER A 298 5.58 10.91 -23.28
CA SER A 298 4.89 9.62 -23.07
C SER A 298 5.71 8.40 -23.54
N TYR A 299 6.58 8.57 -24.53
CA TYR A 299 7.45 7.49 -24.98
C TYR A 299 8.62 7.32 -24.01
N GLY A 300 9.22 8.40 -23.53
CA GLY A 300 10.23 8.38 -22.48
C GLY A 300 9.72 7.74 -21.18
N GLU A 301 8.46 8.03 -20.80
CA GLU A 301 7.82 7.37 -19.66
C GLU A 301 7.69 5.84 -19.86
N MET A 302 7.37 5.40 -21.08
CA MET A 302 7.32 3.95 -21.39
C MET A 302 8.71 3.31 -21.30
N LEU A 303 9.75 3.98 -21.80
CA LEU A 303 11.14 3.50 -21.70
C LEU A 303 11.60 3.40 -20.25
N ALA A 304 11.24 4.38 -19.41
CA ALA A 304 11.52 4.37 -17.97
C ALA A 304 10.93 3.13 -17.29
N ILE A 305 9.67 2.78 -17.64
CA ILE A 305 9.02 1.56 -17.14
C ILE A 305 9.76 0.29 -17.60
N GLN A 306 10.20 0.25 -18.86
CA GLN A 306 10.96 -0.90 -19.35
C GLN A 306 12.31 -1.03 -18.65
N ARG A 307 12.99 0.09 -18.41
CA ARG A 307 14.26 0.14 -17.69
C ARG A 307 14.10 -0.35 -16.24
N SER A 308 13.09 0.09 -15.52
CA SER A 308 12.83 -0.35 -14.15
C SER A 308 12.50 -1.84 -14.05
N ARG A 309 11.88 -2.40 -15.10
CA ARG A 309 11.61 -3.85 -15.15
C ARG A 309 12.88 -4.67 -15.24
N ILE A 310 13.94 -4.20 -15.93
CA ILE A 310 15.24 -4.88 -15.94
C ILE A 310 15.80 -4.96 -14.52
N VAL A 311 15.83 -3.86 -13.80
CA VAL A 311 16.33 -3.79 -12.42
C VAL A 311 15.50 -4.71 -11.49
N ALA A 312 14.17 -4.68 -11.64
CA ALA A 312 13.28 -5.52 -10.82
C ALA A 312 13.45 -7.02 -11.11
N ALA A 313 13.75 -7.37 -12.37
CA ALA A 313 13.87 -8.74 -12.86
C ALA A 313 15.30 -9.30 -12.83
N ALA A 314 16.30 -8.54 -12.39
CA ALA A 314 17.70 -8.95 -12.41
C ALA A 314 17.88 -10.43 -11.99
N ALA A 315 18.47 -11.25 -12.87
CA ALA A 315 18.51 -12.71 -12.73
C ALA A 315 19.24 -13.16 -11.45
N LEU A 316 20.25 -12.42 -11.05
CA LEU A 316 21.03 -12.71 -9.84
C LEU A 316 20.18 -12.64 -8.55
N LYS A 317 19.06 -11.92 -8.56
CA LYS A 317 18.14 -11.85 -7.41
C LYS A 317 17.58 -13.21 -7.00
N LEU A 318 17.25 -14.07 -7.96
CA LEU A 318 16.72 -15.40 -7.65
C LEU A 318 17.78 -16.31 -7.01
N ILE A 319 19.02 -16.22 -7.48
CA ILE A 319 20.14 -16.96 -6.91
C ILE A 319 20.41 -16.51 -5.48
N ARG A 320 20.53 -15.19 -5.28
CA ARG A 320 20.76 -14.60 -3.95
C ARG A 320 19.58 -14.83 -2.99
N LEU A 321 18.32 -14.80 -3.51
CA LEU A 321 17.16 -15.14 -2.70
C LEU A 321 17.29 -16.55 -2.12
N LYS A 322 17.62 -17.53 -2.96
CA LYS A 322 17.76 -18.92 -2.52
C LYS A 322 18.79 -19.06 -1.39
N GLU A 323 19.92 -18.36 -1.51
CA GLU A 323 20.98 -18.37 -0.48
C GLU A 323 20.51 -17.72 0.83
N VAL A 324 19.90 -16.53 0.74
CA VAL A 324 19.51 -15.72 1.89
C VAL A 324 18.29 -16.28 2.62
N ILE A 325 17.34 -16.92 1.91
CA ILE A 325 16.12 -17.49 2.50
C ILE A 325 16.33 -18.91 3.03
N ALA A 326 17.34 -19.64 2.57
CA ALA A 326 17.58 -21.03 2.97
C ALA A 326 17.68 -21.24 4.50
N PRO A 327 18.30 -20.35 5.30
CA PRO A 327 18.30 -20.45 6.76
C PRO A 327 16.91 -20.36 7.39
N TYR A 328 15.95 -19.77 6.69
CA TYR A 328 14.57 -19.53 7.14
C TYR A 328 13.58 -20.60 6.66
N LYS A 329 14.04 -21.67 6.02
CA LYS A 329 13.16 -22.70 5.41
C LYS A 329 12.18 -23.36 6.37
N ASP A 330 12.52 -23.42 7.65
CA ASP A 330 11.69 -24.02 8.71
C ASP A 330 10.94 -22.95 9.52
N GLU A 331 11.13 -21.65 9.18
CA GLU A 331 10.47 -20.53 9.83
C GLU A 331 9.09 -20.24 9.21
N HIS A 332 8.27 -19.46 9.94
CA HIS A 332 6.94 -19.05 9.55
C HIS A 332 6.84 -17.53 9.48
N PHE A 333 5.75 -17.03 8.89
CA PHE A 333 5.48 -15.60 8.76
C PHE A 333 6.44 -14.87 7.82
N LEU A 334 6.84 -15.54 6.75
CA LEU A 334 7.72 -15.00 5.72
C LEU A 334 6.91 -14.34 4.60
N LEU A 335 7.41 -13.22 4.10
CA LEU A 335 6.86 -12.52 2.95
C LEU A 335 7.93 -12.30 1.89
N VAL A 336 7.65 -12.65 0.65
CA VAL A 336 8.50 -12.34 -0.50
C VAL A 336 7.77 -11.39 -1.44
N TYR A 337 8.27 -10.17 -1.58
CA TYR A 337 7.77 -9.19 -2.53
C TYR A 337 8.44 -9.36 -3.90
N CYS A 338 7.64 -9.68 -4.92
CA CYS A 338 8.06 -9.82 -6.30
C CYS A 338 7.60 -8.64 -7.17
N GLY A 339 8.29 -8.39 -8.27
CA GLY A 339 7.84 -7.52 -9.36
C GLY A 339 6.80 -8.21 -10.25
N ALA A 340 5.99 -7.39 -10.92
CA ALA A 340 5.13 -7.86 -12.01
C ALA A 340 5.94 -8.01 -13.31
N THR A 341 7.08 -8.69 -13.24
CA THR A 341 8.05 -8.81 -14.34
C THR A 341 8.30 -10.27 -14.69
N ASN A 342 8.67 -10.49 -15.92
CA ASN A 342 9.15 -11.79 -16.40
C ASN A 342 10.66 -11.88 -16.17
N VAL A 343 11.15 -13.03 -15.77
CA VAL A 343 12.56 -13.30 -15.48
C VAL A 343 13.04 -14.42 -16.38
N LEU A 344 14.20 -14.26 -16.98
CA LEU A 344 14.84 -15.35 -17.73
C LEU A 344 15.30 -16.44 -16.73
N PRO A 345 15.10 -17.74 -17.04
CA PRO A 345 15.62 -18.82 -16.21
C PRO A 345 17.15 -18.73 -16.10
N PRO A 346 17.76 -18.97 -14.92
CA PRO A 346 19.19 -18.78 -14.68
C PRO A 346 20.16 -19.57 -15.59
N ASN A 347 19.68 -20.48 -16.42
CA ASN A 347 20.50 -21.35 -17.32
C ASN A 347 20.02 -21.36 -18.78
N SER A 348 19.21 -20.40 -19.21
CA SER A 348 18.80 -20.34 -20.61
C SER A 348 19.86 -19.64 -21.46
N GLY A 349 20.82 -20.39 -21.95
CA GLY A 349 21.75 -19.93 -23.01
C GLY A 349 21.07 -19.72 -24.36
N ARG A 350 19.88 -19.11 -24.43
CA ARG A 350 19.12 -18.86 -25.66
C ARG A 350 18.61 -17.43 -25.74
N SER A 351 18.92 -16.82 -26.84
CA SER A 351 18.57 -15.46 -27.26
C SER A 351 17.16 -15.30 -27.85
N ASP A 352 16.27 -16.27 -27.76
CA ASP A 352 14.93 -16.23 -28.38
C ASP A 352 13.85 -15.84 -27.36
N VAL A 353 13.32 -14.65 -27.55
CA VAL A 353 12.41 -13.87 -26.67
C VAL A 353 10.99 -14.43 -26.57
N ASN A 354 10.64 -15.59 -27.15
CA ASN A 354 9.24 -16.01 -27.31
C ASN A 354 8.79 -17.31 -26.62
N GLU A 355 9.67 -18.05 -25.92
CA GLU A 355 9.25 -19.27 -25.21
C GLU A 355 10.00 -19.45 -23.88
N GLY A 356 9.68 -18.68 -22.85
CA GLY A 356 10.25 -18.97 -21.54
C GLY A 356 10.25 -17.86 -20.48
N ASP A 357 9.62 -16.74 -20.72
CA ASP A 357 9.48 -15.70 -19.71
C ASP A 357 8.60 -16.20 -18.54
N ILE A 358 9.24 -16.76 -17.53
CA ILE A 358 8.56 -17.16 -16.29
C ILE A 358 8.34 -15.90 -15.46
N LYS A 359 7.10 -15.64 -15.05
CA LYS A 359 6.83 -14.56 -14.09
C LYS A 359 7.69 -14.72 -12.83
N GLN A 360 8.30 -13.67 -12.35
CA GLN A 360 9.17 -13.71 -11.15
C GLN A 360 8.48 -14.42 -9.97
N ILE A 361 7.19 -14.18 -9.76
CA ILE A 361 6.42 -14.84 -8.71
C ILE A 361 6.38 -16.37 -8.86
N GLU A 362 6.35 -16.88 -10.07
CA GLU A 362 6.34 -18.32 -10.34
C GLU A 362 7.72 -18.93 -10.07
N ALA A 363 8.78 -18.24 -10.50
CA ALA A 363 10.15 -18.65 -10.22
C ALA A 363 10.43 -18.70 -8.70
N VAL A 364 10.03 -17.67 -7.96
CA VAL A 364 10.16 -17.63 -6.51
C VAL A 364 9.33 -18.72 -5.84
N THR A 365 8.07 -18.91 -6.23
CA THR A 365 7.21 -19.96 -5.66
C THR A 365 7.81 -21.36 -5.90
N ARG A 366 8.43 -21.59 -7.06
CA ARG A 366 9.13 -22.85 -7.36
C ARG A 366 10.37 -23.05 -6.48
N ILE A 367 11.19 -22.01 -6.31
CA ILE A 367 12.38 -22.07 -5.44
C ILE A 367 11.96 -22.42 -4.00
N LEU A 368 11.00 -21.71 -3.45
CA LEU A 368 10.58 -21.94 -2.08
C LEU A 368 9.88 -23.31 -1.91
N GLY A 369 8.91 -23.60 -2.78
CA GLY A 369 8.10 -24.81 -2.64
C GLY A 369 8.83 -26.07 -3.06
N ASN A 370 9.48 -26.09 -4.25
CA ASN A 370 10.02 -27.30 -4.80
C ASN A 370 11.48 -27.56 -4.39
N GLU A 371 12.30 -26.49 -4.28
CA GLU A 371 13.71 -26.65 -4.02
C GLU A 371 14.02 -26.60 -2.51
N LEU A 372 13.29 -25.78 -1.73
CA LEU A 372 13.46 -25.65 -0.29
C LEU A 372 12.41 -26.42 0.53
N GLY A 373 11.37 -26.96 -0.12
CA GLY A 373 10.32 -27.75 0.54
C GLY A 373 9.39 -26.95 1.44
N MET A 374 9.33 -25.63 1.27
CA MET A 374 8.52 -24.73 2.08
C MET A 374 7.04 -24.77 1.66
N LYS A 375 6.14 -24.53 2.62
CA LYS A 375 4.70 -24.36 2.37
C LYS A 375 4.42 -22.91 1.99
N VAL A 376 4.18 -22.65 0.70
CA VAL A 376 4.05 -21.31 0.14
C VAL A 376 2.73 -21.12 -0.59
N SER A 377 2.23 -19.90 -0.61
CA SER A 377 1.10 -19.49 -1.44
C SER A 377 1.40 -18.18 -2.15
N LYS A 378 0.85 -18.04 -3.36
CA LYS A 378 0.83 -16.77 -4.08
C LYS A 378 -0.26 -15.88 -3.50
N PHE A 379 -0.05 -14.57 -3.57
CA PHE A 379 -1.04 -13.57 -3.21
C PHE A 379 -1.00 -12.44 -4.24
N THR A 380 -1.89 -12.50 -5.21
CA THR A 380 -1.94 -11.59 -6.38
C THR A 380 -3.33 -10.96 -6.54
N ALA A 381 -3.55 -10.29 -7.66
CA ALA A 381 -4.88 -9.79 -8.01
C ALA A 381 -5.80 -10.90 -8.59
N GLU A 382 -5.24 -12.07 -8.92
CA GLU A 382 -5.96 -13.16 -9.57
C GLU A 382 -6.84 -13.96 -8.58
N GLU A 383 -6.44 -14.04 -7.29
CA GLU A 383 -7.21 -14.74 -6.27
C GLU A 383 -8.51 -14.01 -5.94
N ASN A 384 -9.61 -14.76 -5.84
CA ASN A 384 -10.89 -14.22 -5.39
C ASN A 384 -10.89 -13.91 -3.86
N ILE A 385 -11.95 -13.26 -3.38
CA ILE A 385 -12.06 -12.82 -1.98
C ILE A 385 -11.98 -14.00 -0.99
N ASP A 386 -12.62 -15.14 -1.30
CA ASP A 386 -12.62 -16.29 -0.42
C ASP A 386 -11.24 -16.95 -0.35
N GLU A 387 -10.56 -17.06 -1.48
CA GLU A 387 -9.18 -17.54 -1.55
C GLU A 387 -8.22 -16.66 -0.75
N ARG A 388 -8.31 -15.33 -0.91
CA ARG A 388 -7.49 -14.40 -0.14
C ARG A 388 -7.73 -14.49 1.36
N ASN A 389 -8.99 -14.67 1.78
CA ASN A 389 -9.32 -14.84 3.19
C ASN A 389 -8.79 -16.17 3.74
N ALA A 390 -8.85 -17.24 2.95
CA ALA A 390 -8.28 -18.52 3.33
C ALA A 390 -6.75 -18.43 3.50
N ILE A 391 -6.04 -17.82 2.54
CA ILE A 391 -4.59 -17.61 2.63
C ILE A 391 -4.23 -16.81 3.88
N LYS A 392 -4.92 -15.70 4.15
CA LYS A 392 -4.69 -14.88 5.35
C LYS A 392 -4.89 -15.67 6.64
N GLN A 393 -5.95 -16.50 6.71
CA GLN A 393 -6.24 -17.29 7.90
C GLN A 393 -5.17 -18.36 8.13
N HIS A 394 -4.79 -19.13 7.10
CA HIS A 394 -3.75 -20.14 7.22
C HIS A 394 -2.38 -19.55 7.56
N PHE A 395 -2.08 -18.36 7.02
CA PHE A 395 -0.85 -17.66 7.36
C PHE A 395 -0.87 -17.14 8.81
N LYS A 396 -2.03 -16.68 9.29
CA LYS A 396 -2.20 -16.23 10.68
C LYS A 396 -2.07 -17.39 11.66
N ASP A 397 -2.65 -18.56 11.33
CA ASP A 397 -2.60 -19.75 12.19
C ASP A 397 -1.17 -20.33 12.26
N GLY A 398 -0.32 -20.09 11.25
CA GLY A 398 1.08 -20.50 11.24
C GLY A 398 1.33 -22.01 11.07
N ASP A 399 0.29 -22.84 10.93
CA ASP A 399 0.42 -24.29 10.89
C ASP A 399 0.72 -24.85 9.48
N ASP A 400 0.07 -24.27 8.46
CA ASP A 400 0.03 -24.85 7.12
C ASP A 400 0.68 -23.98 6.07
N LEU A 401 1.02 -22.72 6.37
CA LEU A 401 1.58 -21.77 5.42
C LEU A 401 2.73 -21.00 6.06
N GLN A 402 3.94 -21.19 5.51
CA GLN A 402 5.16 -20.56 6.01
C GLN A 402 5.41 -19.20 5.35
N ALA A 403 5.20 -19.13 4.03
CA ALA A 403 5.53 -17.94 3.25
C ALA A 403 4.40 -17.53 2.29
N ILE A 404 4.26 -16.22 2.12
CA ILE A 404 3.42 -15.61 1.08
C ILE A 404 4.36 -14.97 0.05
N VAL A 405 4.13 -15.29 -1.24
CA VAL A 405 4.80 -14.63 -2.36
C VAL A 405 3.81 -13.67 -3.02
N ALA A 406 4.12 -12.38 -3.01
CA ALA A 406 3.17 -11.34 -3.39
C ALA A 406 3.74 -10.38 -4.44
N ILE A 407 2.85 -9.89 -5.31
CA ILE A 407 3.09 -8.75 -6.19
C ILE A 407 2.20 -7.62 -5.69
N LYS A 408 2.59 -6.36 -5.87
CA LYS A 408 1.86 -5.08 -5.60
C LYS A 408 0.56 -5.11 -4.75
N CYS A 409 -0.22 -6.19 -4.79
CA CYS A 409 -1.50 -6.30 -4.09
C CYS A 409 -1.40 -6.19 -2.56
N LEU A 410 -0.22 -6.41 -1.99
CA LEU A 410 0.04 -6.11 -0.59
C LEU A 410 0.38 -4.63 -0.34
N ASP A 411 0.71 -3.85 -1.37
CA ASP A 411 0.99 -2.42 -1.22
C ASP A 411 -0.29 -1.65 -0.87
N GLU A 412 -1.45 -2.20 -1.18
CA GLU A 412 -2.74 -1.53 -1.17
C GLU A 412 -3.77 -2.25 -0.26
N GLY A 413 -3.67 -2.04 1.06
CA GLY A 413 -4.77 -2.38 1.98
C GLY A 413 -4.83 -3.78 2.57
N VAL A 414 -3.94 -4.70 2.24
CA VAL A 414 -3.95 -6.03 2.87
C VAL A 414 -3.31 -5.99 4.26
N ASN A 415 -4.07 -6.38 5.26
CA ASN A 415 -3.59 -6.44 6.64
C ASN A 415 -3.14 -7.87 6.99
N ILE A 416 -1.82 -8.08 7.13
CA ILE A 416 -1.23 -9.34 7.61
C ILE A 416 -0.22 -9.00 8.73
N PRO A 417 -0.66 -8.82 9.98
CA PRO A 417 0.20 -8.39 11.08
C PRO A 417 1.29 -9.41 11.45
N GLY A 418 1.06 -10.67 11.15
CA GLY A 418 1.97 -11.77 11.50
C GLY A 418 3.32 -11.77 10.76
N ILE A 419 3.48 -11.00 9.67
CA ILE A 419 4.73 -10.97 8.90
C ILE A 419 5.90 -10.62 9.83
N ARG A 420 6.88 -11.53 9.89
CA ARG A 420 8.08 -11.37 10.71
C ARG A 420 9.31 -11.03 9.87
N THR A 421 9.49 -11.74 8.77
CA THR A 421 10.63 -11.56 7.86
C THR A 421 10.13 -11.26 6.45
N ALA A 422 10.64 -10.20 5.83
CA ALA A 422 10.29 -9.78 4.47
C ALA A 422 11.52 -9.79 3.56
N PHE A 423 11.38 -10.36 2.37
CA PHE A 423 12.37 -10.37 1.30
C PHE A 423 11.83 -9.52 0.14
N ILE A 424 12.46 -8.38 -0.14
CA ILE A 424 12.00 -7.40 -1.14
C ILE A 424 12.86 -7.53 -2.41
N LEU A 425 12.43 -8.35 -3.37
CA LEU A 425 13.14 -8.54 -4.63
C LEU A 425 12.92 -7.40 -5.61
N ALA A 426 11.67 -6.92 -5.68
CA ALA A 426 11.32 -5.82 -6.56
C ALA A 426 11.02 -4.60 -5.73
N SER A 427 11.94 -3.68 -5.75
CA SER A 427 11.75 -2.37 -5.18
C SER A 427 11.25 -1.39 -6.23
N THR A 428 10.54 -0.40 -5.80
CA THR A 428 10.10 0.73 -6.59
C THR A 428 11.01 1.91 -6.29
N THR A 429 11.20 2.78 -7.26
CA THR A 429 11.89 4.06 -7.05
C THR A 429 11.00 5.08 -6.33
N ASN A 430 9.68 4.79 -6.21
CA ASN A 430 8.74 5.65 -5.50
C ASN A 430 8.89 5.49 -3.98
N PRO A 431 9.36 6.53 -3.25
CA PRO A 431 9.54 6.46 -1.79
C PRO A 431 8.28 6.06 -1.04
N LYS A 432 7.11 6.46 -1.51
CA LYS A 432 5.84 6.14 -0.85
C LYS A 432 5.54 4.65 -0.82
N GLU A 433 5.76 3.96 -1.94
CA GLU A 433 5.46 2.54 -2.02
C GLU A 433 6.36 1.73 -1.07
N TYR A 434 7.67 1.98 -1.06
CA TYR A 434 8.55 1.22 -0.19
C TYR A 434 8.36 1.59 1.29
N ILE A 435 8.04 2.85 1.63
CA ILE A 435 7.67 3.25 2.99
C ILE A 435 6.37 2.54 3.44
N GLN A 436 5.37 2.46 2.57
CA GLN A 436 4.13 1.74 2.86
C GLN A 436 4.36 0.24 3.05
N ARG A 437 5.19 -0.40 2.21
CA ARG A 437 5.58 -1.81 2.36
C ARG A 437 6.24 -2.06 3.70
N ARG A 438 7.25 -1.24 4.06
CA ARG A 438 7.91 -1.31 5.36
C ARG A 438 6.90 -1.19 6.50
N GLY A 439 6.05 -0.17 6.50
CA GLY A 439 5.06 0.04 7.54
C GLY A 439 4.09 -1.14 7.76
N ARG A 440 3.85 -1.97 6.73
CA ARG A 440 3.04 -3.19 6.86
C ARG A 440 3.78 -4.32 7.56
N VAL A 441 5.06 -4.48 7.25
CA VAL A 441 5.93 -5.46 7.90
C VAL A 441 6.10 -5.13 9.38
N LEU A 442 6.06 -3.85 9.75
CA LEU A 442 6.29 -3.40 11.14
C LEU A 442 5.04 -3.43 12.03
N ARG A 443 3.89 -3.86 11.55
CA ARG A 443 2.70 -4.00 12.38
C ARG A 443 2.94 -4.96 13.54
N LYS A 444 2.45 -4.61 14.71
CA LYS A 444 2.51 -5.48 15.88
C LYS A 444 1.62 -6.69 15.69
N SER A 445 2.09 -7.82 16.16
CA SER A 445 1.35 -9.07 16.24
C SER A 445 1.64 -9.77 17.57
N PRO A 446 0.97 -9.40 18.66
CA PRO A 446 1.16 -10.03 19.96
C PRO A 446 0.88 -11.53 19.92
N GLU A 447 -0.07 -11.95 19.09
CA GLU A 447 -0.49 -13.35 18.92
C GLU A 447 0.67 -14.25 18.41
N THR A 448 1.57 -13.69 17.59
CA THR A 448 2.75 -14.43 17.06
C THR A 448 4.02 -14.23 17.89
N GLY A 449 3.96 -13.45 18.96
CA GLY A 449 5.12 -13.12 19.80
C GLY A 449 6.20 -12.31 19.08
N LYS A 450 5.83 -11.55 18.04
CA LYS A 450 6.74 -10.74 17.22
C LYS A 450 7.37 -9.62 18.04
N LYS A 451 8.68 -9.71 18.28
CA LYS A 451 9.47 -8.70 19.00
C LYS A 451 10.13 -7.68 18.07
N PHE A 452 10.59 -8.12 16.92
CA PHE A 452 11.17 -7.30 15.85
C PHE A 452 10.84 -7.91 14.49
N ALA A 453 11.03 -7.15 13.44
CA ALA A 453 10.93 -7.62 12.06
C ALA A 453 12.31 -7.69 11.41
N GLU A 454 12.46 -8.49 10.36
CA GLU A 454 13.64 -8.53 9.52
C GLU A 454 13.28 -8.21 8.08
N ILE A 455 14.03 -7.31 7.47
CA ILE A 455 13.81 -6.86 6.09
C ILE A 455 15.09 -7.10 5.30
N PHE A 456 15.04 -8.01 4.36
CA PHE A 456 16.07 -8.27 3.36
C PHE A 456 15.67 -7.53 2.07
N ASP A 457 16.45 -6.51 1.71
CA ASP A 457 16.17 -5.67 0.53
C ASP A 457 17.23 -5.92 -0.55
N PHE A 458 16.81 -6.39 -1.72
CA PHE A 458 17.70 -6.72 -2.82
C PHE A 458 18.06 -5.46 -3.61
N VAL A 459 19.19 -4.87 -3.24
CA VAL A 459 19.75 -3.64 -3.80
C VAL A 459 20.49 -3.96 -5.10
N THR A 460 20.02 -3.42 -6.21
CA THR A 460 20.58 -3.72 -7.53
C THR A 460 21.54 -2.63 -7.96
N LEU A 461 22.82 -2.98 -8.11
CA LEU A 461 23.82 -2.08 -8.69
C LEU A 461 24.13 -2.49 -10.14
N PRO A 462 24.61 -1.55 -10.98
CA PRO A 462 24.99 -1.85 -12.35
C PRO A 462 26.05 -2.96 -12.43
N ARG A 463 27.05 -2.92 -11.57
CA ARG A 463 28.19 -3.85 -11.58
C ARG A 463 28.80 -4.04 -10.18
N PRO A 464 29.66 -5.06 -9.97
CA PRO A 464 30.39 -5.26 -8.72
C PRO A 464 31.24 -4.03 -8.32
N LEU A 465 31.32 -3.76 -7.00
CA LEU A 465 32.00 -2.56 -6.51
C LEU A 465 33.50 -2.55 -6.80
N ASP A 466 34.14 -3.72 -6.84
CA ASP A 466 35.55 -3.89 -7.18
C ASP A 466 35.87 -3.56 -8.65
N GLU A 467 34.89 -3.61 -9.54
CA GLU A 467 35.03 -3.22 -10.95
C GLU A 467 34.91 -1.71 -11.19
N VAL A 468 34.33 -0.97 -10.23
CA VAL A 468 34.04 0.48 -10.40
C VAL A 468 35.31 1.29 -10.59
N SER A 469 36.43 0.93 -9.94
CA SER A 469 37.70 1.64 -10.06
C SER A 469 38.29 1.60 -11.47
N GLY A 470 37.91 0.65 -12.30
CA GLY A 470 38.34 0.52 -13.70
C GLY A 470 37.48 1.29 -14.71
N LEU A 471 36.41 1.94 -14.28
CA LEU A 471 35.47 2.60 -15.17
C LEU A 471 36.00 3.94 -15.73
N THR A 472 35.60 4.22 -16.95
CA THR A 472 35.73 5.60 -17.50
C THR A 472 34.71 6.53 -16.81
N GLN A 473 34.98 7.83 -16.83
CA GLN A 473 34.06 8.83 -16.28
C GLN A 473 32.68 8.77 -16.95
N GLU A 474 32.61 8.42 -18.22
CA GLU A 474 31.34 8.27 -18.93
C GLU A 474 30.55 7.07 -18.46
N GLN A 475 31.17 5.90 -18.27
CA GLN A 475 30.53 4.72 -17.70
C GLN A 475 30.04 4.99 -16.28
N MET A 476 30.88 5.60 -15.45
CA MET A 476 30.48 5.98 -14.10
C MET A 476 29.24 6.90 -14.09
N ARG A 477 29.17 7.89 -14.98
CA ARG A 477 28.00 8.76 -15.12
C ARG A 477 26.73 8.01 -15.53
N ARG A 478 26.84 6.94 -16.32
CA ARG A 478 25.71 6.11 -16.72
C ARG A 478 25.19 5.25 -15.58
N ASP A 479 26.07 4.81 -14.67
CA ASP A 479 25.73 4.01 -13.51
C ASP A 479 25.02 4.82 -12.41
N LEU A 480 25.42 6.10 -12.25
CA LEU A 480 24.97 6.95 -11.14
C LEU A 480 23.46 7.03 -10.93
N PRO A 481 22.59 7.11 -11.95
CA PRO A 481 21.15 7.17 -11.71
C PRO A 481 20.61 5.95 -10.95
N LEU A 482 21.03 4.73 -11.33
CA LEU A 482 20.64 3.53 -10.62
C LEU A 482 21.22 3.50 -9.21
N VAL A 483 22.51 3.78 -9.07
CA VAL A 483 23.20 3.79 -7.78
C VAL A 483 22.55 4.76 -6.80
N LYS A 484 22.23 5.98 -7.22
CA LYS A 484 21.59 7.00 -6.38
C LYS A 484 20.18 6.59 -5.94
N ASN A 485 19.37 6.03 -6.84
CA ASN A 485 18.04 5.54 -6.50
C ASN A 485 18.08 4.40 -5.47
N GLU A 486 18.99 3.46 -5.64
CA GLU A 486 19.18 2.35 -4.70
C GLU A 486 19.70 2.85 -3.36
N LEU A 487 20.70 3.74 -3.35
CA LEU A 487 21.21 4.36 -2.12
C LEU A 487 20.15 5.14 -1.35
N ALA A 488 19.29 5.91 -2.02
CA ALA A 488 18.22 6.66 -1.38
C ALA A 488 17.29 5.72 -0.58
N ARG A 489 17.03 4.52 -1.10
CA ARG A 489 16.22 3.51 -0.41
C ARG A 489 16.98 2.88 0.76
N VAL A 490 18.26 2.55 0.58
CA VAL A 490 19.11 1.99 1.65
C VAL A 490 19.22 2.98 2.81
N LEU A 491 19.41 4.27 2.52
CA LEU A 491 19.43 5.35 3.51
C LEU A 491 18.12 5.41 4.29
N GLU A 492 16.98 5.41 3.60
CA GLU A 492 15.66 5.51 4.23
C GLU A 492 15.33 4.29 5.12
N PHE A 493 15.68 3.07 4.68
CA PHE A 493 15.45 1.86 5.48
C PHE A 493 16.50 1.70 6.59
N GLY A 494 17.76 2.04 6.32
CA GLY A 494 18.86 1.87 7.26
C GLY A 494 18.77 2.80 8.46
N ARG A 495 18.32 4.05 8.27
CA ARG A 495 18.33 5.11 9.29
C ARG A 495 17.60 4.70 10.59
N LEU A 496 16.46 4.04 10.50
CA LEU A 496 15.63 3.65 11.64
C LEU A 496 15.78 2.18 12.04
N SER A 497 16.69 1.45 11.41
CA SER A 497 16.91 0.04 11.73
C SER A 497 17.73 -0.15 13.01
N MET A 498 17.47 -1.24 13.72
CA MET A 498 18.23 -1.61 14.92
C MET A 498 19.73 -1.86 14.64
N ASN A 499 20.08 -2.22 13.41
CA ASN A 499 21.43 -2.47 12.90
C ASN A 499 21.88 -1.42 11.88
N SER A 500 21.55 -0.15 12.12
CA SER A 500 21.83 0.97 11.22
C SER A 500 23.31 1.10 10.81
N MET A 501 24.23 0.66 11.64
CA MET A 501 25.68 0.69 11.34
C MET A 501 26.05 -0.18 10.13
N GLU A 502 25.42 -1.34 9.96
CA GLU A 502 25.67 -2.23 8.82
C GLU A 502 25.21 -1.56 7.50
N ALA A 503 24.03 -0.94 7.51
CA ALA A 503 23.54 -0.18 6.36
C ALA A 503 24.45 1.04 6.07
N SER A 504 24.89 1.76 7.09
CA SER A 504 25.80 2.90 6.94
C SER A 504 27.15 2.50 6.36
N GLN A 505 27.70 1.36 6.77
CA GLN A 505 28.96 0.85 6.23
C GLN A 505 28.84 0.57 4.72
N LEU A 506 27.75 -0.08 4.30
CA LEU A 506 27.50 -0.34 2.89
C LEU A 506 27.32 0.97 2.09
N ILE A 507 26.62 1.95 2.66
CA ILE A 507 26.43 3.26 2.03
C ILE A 507 27.81 3.93 1.80
N TRP A 508 28.68 3.92 2.80
CA TRP A 508 30.03 4.48 2.68
C TRP A 508 30.84 3.78 1.60
N GLU A 509 30.79 2.44 1.56
CA GLU A 509 31.50 1.64 0.56
C GLU A 509 31.05 2.00 -0.86
N ILE A 510 29.74 2.09 -1.10
CA ILE A 510 29.20 2.47 -2.41
C ILE A 510 29.58 3.94 -2.74
N CYS A 511 29.44 4.86 -1.78
CA CYS A 511 29.79 6.27 -1.98
C CYS A 511 31.27 6.45 -2.31
N ASP A 512 32.18 5.75 -1.60
CA ASP A 512 33.61 5.79 -1.89
C ASP A 512 33.93 5.27 -3.30
N CYS A 513 33.34 4.14 -3.70
CA CYS A 513 33.56 3.57 -5.03
C CYS A 513 33.10 4.51 -6.15
N TYR A 514 31.94 5.16 -6.01
CA TYR A 514 31.36 6.03 -7.03
C TYR A 514 31.66 7.52 -6.87
N GLY A 515 32.46 7.90 -5.84
CA GLY A 515 32.81 9.30 -5.57
C GLY A 515 31.60 10.17 -5.22
N LEU A 516 30.62 9.60 -4.50
CA LEU A 516 29.41 10.29 -4.07
C LEU A 516 29.58 10.88 -2.66
N PRO A 517 28.90 12.00 -2.33
CA PRO A 517 28.86 12.48 -0.96
C PRO A 517 28.09 11.51 -0.06
N TYR A 518 28.52 11.37 1.20
CA TYR A 518 27.84 10.48 2.17
C TYR A 518 26.48 11.01 2.60
N ASP A 519 26.27 12.30 2.52
CA ASP A 519 25.01 12.99 2.79
C ASP A 519 24.41 13.43 1.46
N LEU A 520 23.67 12.52 0.84
CA LEU A 520 22.98 12.80 -0.41
C LEU A 520 21.84 13.78 -0.14
N ASN A 521 21.92 14.99 -0.69
CA ASN A 521 20.81 15.94 -0.69
C ASN A 521 19.64 15.39 -1.49
N ASP A 522 18.42 15.90 -1.24
CA ASP A 522 17.20 15.40 -1.92
C ASP A 522 17.31 15.56 -3.45
N ASP A 523 17.96 16.62 -3.94
CA ASP A 523 18.25 16.81 -5.38
C ASP A 523 19.25 15.78 -5.92
N GLU A 524 20.11 15.23 -5.08
CA GLU A 524 21.12 14.23 -5.45
C GLU A 524 20.61 12.79 -5.36
N LYS A 525 19.55 12.55 -4.58
CA LYS A 525 18.86 11.27 -4.48
C LYS A 525 17.99 10.96 -5.68
N GLU A 526 17.66 11.97 -6.49
CA GLU A 526 16.75 11.83 -7.61
C GLU A 526 17.47 11.51 -8.93
N ASP A 527 17.01 10.47 -9.62
CA ASP A 527 17.25 10.33 -11.06
C ASP A 527 16.43 11.41 -11.79
N PRO A 528 17.04 12.36 -12.49
CA PRO A 528 16.30 13.38 -13.24
C PRO A 528 15.36 12.79 -14.31
N TYR A 529 15.55 11.51 -14.66
CA TYR A 529 14.76 10.76 -15.63
C TYR A 529 14.05 9.54 -14.98
N GLY A 530 13.98 9.51 -13.64
CA GLY A 530 13.42 8.39 -12.89
C GLY A 530 11.99 8.08 -13.25
N ASP A 531 11.61 6.84 -13.01
CA ASP A 531 10.36 6.23 -13.42
C ASP A 531 9.14 7.10 -13.06
N SER A 532 8.43 7.53 -14.09
CA SER A 532 7.10 8.08 -13.93
C SER A 532 6.17 7.01 -13.33
N GLU A 533 5.32 7.41 -12.42
CA GLU A 533 4.31 6.53 -11.81
C GLU A 533 3.64 5.68 -12.90
N VAL A 534 3.77 4.37 -12.81
CA VAL A 534 2.95 3.43 -13.58
C VAL A 534 1.52 3.65 -13.10
N ARG A 535 0.75 4.42 -13.85
CA ARG A 535 -0.69 4.50 -13.64
C ARG A 535 -1.30 3.16 -14.04
N PRO A 536 -2.16 2.57 -13.21
CA PRO A 536 -2.88 1.36 -13.54
C PRO A 536 -3.78 1.54 -14.75
#